data_c6db3e06e1ee1457d75e45ebfaf6a2f0
#
_entry.id   c6db3e06e1ee1457d75e45ebfaf6a2f0
#
_cell.length_a   1.000
_cell.length_b   1.000
_cell.length_c   1.000
_cell.angle_alpha   90.00
_cell.angle_beta   90.00
_cell.angle_gamma   90.00
#
_symmetry.space_group_name_H-M   'P 1'
#
loop_
_entity.id
_entity.type
_entity.pdbx_description
1 polymer ?
#
loop_
_entity_poly.entity_id
_entity_poly.type
_entity_poly.pdbx_seq_one_letter_code
_entity_poly.pdbx_strand_id
1 'polypeptide(L)'
;MLRSLVLTLVLCAAASPLLATTAAVEYPGALPVLLGLDSVRTELKLDSLQRAVLDSLRDEYKSAVRKLTTPLPATPEQRVAAEKELVGMNERFNKRALSALSLGQRKRLQEVEHQILGATKLYSPAVQGKIALTDKQKQAIEAIRLKGLAYVGKVNHQFEDGQISFQDRLGLLRSRRISQGTALFKVLTPAQRSAFLALGGRKLAI
;
A
#
# COMPACT_ATOMS: atom_id res chain seq x y z
N MET A 1 -3.24 -11.62 18.52
CA MET A 1 -2.72 -12.36 17.36
C MET A 1 -3.40 -12.01 16.02
N LEU A 2 -4.68 -11.60 15.98
CA LEU A 2 -5.41 -11.28 14.74
C LEU A 2 -4.96 -10.00 14.02
N ARG A 3 -4.37 -9.02 14.73
CA ARG A 3 -3.95 -7.72 14.15
C ARG A 3 -2.79 -7.83 13.15
N SER A 4 -1.90 -8.79 13.33
CA SER A 4 -0.77 -9.01 12.42
C SER A 4 -1.15 -9.66 11.09
N LEU A 5 -2.18 -10.50 11.07
CA LEU A 5 -2.56 -11.27 9.87
C LEU A 5 -3.16 -10.37 8.78
N VAL A 6 -3.95 -9.36 9.16
CA VAL A 6 -4.60 -8.44 8.20
C VAL A 6 -3.57 -7.52 7.53
N LEU A 7 -2.56 -7.06 8.27
CA LEU A 7 -1.52 -6.21 7.70
C LEU A 7 -0.60 -6.99 6.73
N THR A 8 -0.44 -8.29 6.97
CA THR A 8 0.44 -9.15 6.17
C THR A 8 -0.20 -9.56 4.84
N LEU A 9 -1.53 -9.73 4.79
CA LEU A 9 -2.24 -10.11 3.57
C LEU A 9 -2.29 -8.99 2.53
N VAL A 10 -2.37 -7.73 2.97
CA VAL A 10 -2.33 -6.55 2.07
C VAL A 10 -0.97 -6.41 1.39
N LEU A 11 0.11 -6.92 2.00
CA LEU A 11 1.46 -6.94 1.41
C LEU A 11 1.69 -8.12 0.45
N CYS A 12 0.92 -9.22 0.57
CA CYS A 12 1.08 -10.39 -0.29
C CYS A 12 0.39 -10.26 -1.66
N ALA A 13 -0.62 -9.40 -1.81
CA ALA A 13 -1.32 -9.17 -3.08
C ALA A 13 -0.43 -8.53 -4.17
N ALA A 14 0.80 -8.10 -3.83
CA ALA A 14 1.73 -7.45 -4.77
C ALA A 14 2.70 -8.41 -5.47
N ALA A 15 2.54 -9.75 -5.37
CA ALA A 15 3.59 -10.69 -5.70
C ALA A 15 3.43 -11.47 -7.02
N SER A 16 2.38 -11.26 -7.81
CA SER A 16 2.24 -11.96 -9.10
C SER A 16 2.79 -11.16 -10.26
N PRO A 17 3.75 -11.72 -11.04
CA PRO A 17 4.40 -11.02 -12.15
C PRO A 17 3.49 -10.76 -13.36
N LEU A 18 2.26 -11.29 -13.38
CA LEU A 18 1.34 -11.21 -14.52
C LEU A 18 0.45 -9.96 -14.55
N LEU A 19 0.44 -9.12 -13.51
CA LEU A 19 -0.40 -7.91 -13.45
C LEU A 19 0.37 -6.61 -13.68
N ALA A 20 1.41 -6.64 -14.51
CA ALA A 20 2.25 -5.46 -14.82
C ALA A 20 1.56 -4.40 -15.68
N THR A 21 0.26 -4.50 -15.98
CA THR A 21 -0.40 -3.63 -16.98
C THR A 21 -1.58 -2.82 -16.47
N THR A 22 -1.87 -2.76 -15.19
CA THR A 22 -2.94 -1.88 -14.72
C THR A 22 -2.41 -0.81 -13.76
N ALA A 23 -2.62 0.44 -14.15
CA ALA A 23 -2.32 1.68 -13.43
C ALA A 23 -3.03 1.84 -12.06
N ALA A 24 -3.51 0.76 -11.47
CA ALA A 24 -4.46 0.77 -10.35
C ALA A 24 -3.83 0.53 -8.98
N VAL A 25 -2.50 0.55 -8.82
CA VAL A 25 -1.90 0.36 -7.49
C VAL A 25 -1.43 1.70 -6.92
N GLU A 26 -2.33 2.69 -6.85
CA GLU A 26 -2.04 3.92 -6.09
C GLU A 26 -2.06 3.69 -4.57
N TYR A 27 -2.63 2.58 -4.09
CA TYR A 27 -2.75 2.28 -2.67
C TYR A 27 -2.36 0.83 -2.39
N PRO A 28 -1.17 0.58 -1.82
CA PRO A 28 -0.81 -0.76 -1.33
C PRO A 28 -1.61 -1.17 -0.08
N GLY A 29 -2.61 -0.38 0.34
CA GLY A 29 -3.52 -0.67 1.44
C GLY A 29 -4.89 -0.07 1.20
N ALA A 30 -5.94 -0.69 1.74
CA ALA A 30 -7.27 -0.12 1.71
C ALA A 30 -7.35 1.10 2.63
N LEU A 31 -7.87 2.20 2.12
CA LEU A 31 -8.13 3.42 2.89
C LEU A 31 -8.93 3.17 4.18
N PRO A 32 -9.95 2.28 4.21
CA PRO A 32 -10.64 1.98 5.45
C PRO A 32 -9.73 1.51 6.59
N VAL A 33 -8.64 0.80 6.28
CA VAL A 33 -7.67 0.36 7.28
C VAL A 33 -6.82 1.54 7.77
N LEU A 34 -6.34 2.36 6.84
CA LEU A 34 -5.56 3.56 7.17
C LEU A 34 -6.36 4.56 8.00
N LEU A 35 -7.60 4.83 7.60
CA LEU A 35 -8.55 5.70 8.31
C LEU A 35 -9.03 5.11 9.65
N GLY A 36 -8.65 3.87 9.96
CA GLY A 36 -8.84 3.24 11.27
C GLY A 36 -7.76 3.58 12.29
N LEU A 37 -6.65 4.21 11.88
CA LEU A 37 -5.57 4.61 12.78
C LEU A 37 -5.93 5.90 13.54
N ASP A 38 -5.80 5.90 14.86
CA ASP A 38 -6.18 7.05 15.69
C ASP A 38 -5.36 8.31 15.36
N SER A 39 -4.07 8.17 15.05
CA SER A 39 -3.23 9.27 14.59
C SER A 39 -3.75 9.91 13.30
N VAL A 40 -4.22 9.10 12.35
CA VAL A 40 -4.79 9.59 11.08
C VAL A 40 -6.13 10.27 11.32
N ARG A 41 -7.00 9.69 12.16
CA ARG A 41 -8.31 10.26 12.53
C ARG A 41 -8.17 11.61 13.21
N THR A 42 -7.23 11.72 14.12
CA THR A 42 -6.91 12.96 14.84
C THR A 42 -6.37 14.01 13.87
N GLU A 43 -5.44 13.64 13.01
CA GLU A 43 -4.85 14.54 12.01
C GLU A 43 -5.90 15.08 11.01
N LEU A 44 -6.84 14.23 10.59
CA LEU A 44 -7.93 14.58 9.70
C LEU A 44 -9.09 15.30 10.42
N LYS A 45 -9.04 15.38 11.75
CA LYS A 45 -10.12 15.96 12.58
C LYS A 45 -11.50 15.37 12.23
N LEU A 46 -11.55 14.02 12.15
CA LEU A 46 -12.80 13.33 11.84
C LEU A 46 -13.80 13.53 12.97
N ASP A 47 -15.01 13.94 12.61
CA ASP A 47 -16.13 14.01 13.55
C ASP A 47 -16.67 12.61 13.93
N SER A 48 -17.61 12.56 14.88
CA SER A 48 -18.17 11.31 15.39
C SER A 48 -18.94 10.53 14.31
N LEU A 49 -19.67 11.21 13.44
CA LEU A 49 -20.42 10.58 12.35
C LEU A 49 -19.48 9.99 11.31
N GLN A 50 -18.46 10.74 10.89
CA GLN A 50 -17.43 10.26 9.97
C GLN A 50 -16.71 9.04 10.55
N ARG A 51 -16.35 9.05 11.84
CA ARG A 51 -15.71 7.91 12.50
C ARG A 51 -16.61 6.68 12.47
N ALA A 52 -17.89 6.81 12.81
CA ALA A 52 -18.85 5.70 12.80
C ALA A 52 -18.99 5.07 11.40
N VAL A 53 -19.14 5.92 10.36
CA VAL A 53 -19.23 5.47 8.96
C VAL A 53 -17.96 4.73 8.54
N LEU A 54 -16.78 5.28 8.87
CA LEU A 54 -15.50 4.68 8.49
C LEU A 54 -15.20 3.41 9.29
N ASP A 55 -15.67 3.28 10.53
CA ASP A 55 -15.56 2.04 11.32
C ASP A 55 -16.41 0.93 10.72
N SER A 56 -17.67 1.21 10.39
CA SER A 56 -18.53 0.27 9.67
C SER A 56 -17.90 -0.18 8.37
N LEU A 57 -17.39 0.77 7.58
CA LEU A 57 -16.75 0.48 6.30
C LEU A 57 -15.48 -0.38 6.45
N ARG A 58 -14.69 -0.13 7.49
CA ARG A 58 -13.51 -0.94 7.82
C ARG A 58 -13.89 -2.38 8.17
N ASP A 59 -14.96 -2.56 8.94
CA ASP A 59 -15.38 -3.89 9.38
C ASP A 59 -16.03 -4.67 8.24
N GLU A 60 -16.80 -4.00 7.36
CA GLU A 60 -17.27 -4.57 6.10
C GLU A 60 -16.08 -5.03 5.22
N TYR A 61 -15.07 -4.16 5.06
CA TYR A 61 -13.86 -4.48 4.30
C TYR A 61 -13.13 -5.70 4.86
N LYS A 62 -12.91 -5.74 6.19
CA LYS A 62 -12.27 -6.89 6.84
C LYS A 62 -13.05 -8.19 6.65
N SER A 63 -14.38 -8.11 6.73
CA SER A 63 -15.26 -9.27 6.48
C SER A 63 -15.15 -9.75 5.04
N ALA A 64 -15.17 -8.82 4.06
CA ALA A 64 -15.04 -9.14 2.64
C ALA A 64 -13.66 -9.77 2.32
N VAL A 65 -12.57 -9.20 2.86
CA VAL A 65 -11.22 -9.79 2.72
C VAL A 65 -11.19 -11.20 3.30
N ARG A 66 -11.75 -11.41 4.50
CA ARG A 66 -11.79 -12.73 5.13
C ARG A 66 -12.51 -13.75 4.26
N LYS A 67 -13.66 -13.40 3.70
CA LYS A 67 -14.41 -14.29 2.80
C LYS A 67 -13.62 -14.68 1.56
N LEU A 68 -12.86 -13.75 1.00
CA LEU A 68 -12.02 -13.96 -0.17
C LEU A 68 -10.78 -14.82 0.12
N THR A 69 -10.30 -14.79 1.36
CA THR A 69 -9.03 -15.43 1.77
C THR A 69 -9.22 -16.63 2.69
N THR A 70 -10.46 -17.06 2.95
CA THR A 70 -10.74 -18.21 3.80
C THR A 70 -11.82 -19.09 3.14
N PRO A 71 -11.48 -20.32 2.68
CA PRO A 71 -10.12 -20.90 2.67
C PRO A 71 -9.16 -20.16 1.72
N LEU A 72 -7.85 -20.31 1.98
CA LEU A 72 -6.84 -19.71 1.08
C LEU A 72 -6.96 -20.32 -0.32
N PRO A 73 -6.84 -19.50 -1.39
CA PRO A 73 -6.85 -20.00 -2.76
C PRO A 73 -5.72 -21.03 -2.99
N ALA A 74 -6.10 -22.25 -3.34
CA ALA A 74 -5.18 -23.39 -3.43
C ALA A 74 -4.41 -23.41 -4.77
N THR A 75 -5.08 -23.05 -5.89
CA THR A 75 -4.46 -23.10 -7.21
C THR A 75 -3.96 -21.73 -7.67
N PRO A 76 -3.00 -21.67 -8.61
CA PRO A 76 -2.54 -20.41 -9.19
C PRO A 76 -3.69 -19.60 -9.81
N GLU A 77 -4.63 -20.24 -10.48
CA GLU A 77 -5.78 -19.59 -11.11
C GLU A 77 -6.71 -18.96 -10.07
N GLN A 78 -6.96 -19.67 -8.97
CA GLN A 78 -7.74 -19.14 -7.84
C GLN A 78 -7.04 -17.95 -7.19
N ARG A 79 -5.70 -17.98 -7.06
CA ARG A 79 -4.93 -16.85 -6.54
C ARG A 79 -5.05 -15.62 -7.42
N VAL A 80 -4.90 -15.77 -8.74
CA VAL A 80 -5.06 -14.66 -9.70
C VAL A 80 -6.48 -14.09 -9.65
N ALA A 81 -7.49 -14.95 -9.57
CA ALA A 81 -8.88 -14.50 -9.44
C ALA A 81 -9.13 -13.73 -8.13
N ALA A 82 -8.60 -14.23 -7.01
CA ALA A 82 -8.70 -13.57 -5.71
C ALA A 82 -7.95 -12.21 -5.68
N GLU A 83 -6.79 -12.11 -6.31
CA GLU A 83 -6.06 -10.85 -6.45
C GLU A 83 -6.85 -9.82 -7.25
N LYS A 84 -7.43 -10.23 -8.38
CA LYS A 84 -8.27 -9.36 -9.21
C LYS A 84 -9.49 -8.86 -8.42
N GLU A 85 -10.16 -9.75 -7.69
CA GLU A 85 -11.30 -9.38 -6.85
C GLU A 85 -10.87 -8.44 -5.72
N LEU A 86 -9.72 -8.67 -5.09
CA LEU A 86 -9.17 -7.81 -4.03
C LEU A 86 -8.89 -6.39 -4.56
N VAL A 87 -8.35 -6.26 -5.78
CA VAL A 87 -8.12 -4.95 -6.42
C VAL A 87 -9.45 -4.21 -6.61
N GLY A 88 -10.43 -4.84 -7.23
CA GLY A 88 -11.76 -4.23 -7.45
C GLY A 88 -12.47 -3.89 -6.13
N MET A 89 -12.32 -4.75 -5.12
CA MET A 89 -12.84 -4.49 -3.77
C MET A 89 -12.15 -3.26 -3.14
N ASN A 90 -10.83 -3.15 -3.21
CA ASN A 90 -10.09 -1.99 -2.71
C ASN A 90 -10.58 -0.69 -3.36
N GLU A 91 -10.79 -0.68 -4.67
CA GLU A 91 -11.30 0.49 -5.39
C GLU A 91 -12.69 0.91 -4.89
N ARG A 92 -13.61 -0.06 -4.75
CA ARG A 92 -14.97 0.21 -4.25
C ARG A 92 -14.97 0.78 -2.84
N PHE A 93 -14.20 0.16 -1.92
CA PHE A 93 -14.11 0.59 -0.54
C PHE A 93 -13.38 1.92 -0.39
N ASN A 94 -12.32 2.15 -1.16
CA ASN A 94 -11.59 3.42 -1.17
C ASN A 94 -12.50 4.58 -1.65
N LYS A 95 -13.29 4.35 -2.71
CA LYS A 95 -14.27 5.35 -3.18
C LYS A 95 -15.29 5.70 -2.11
N ARG A 96 -15.85 4.70 -1.40
CA ARG A 96 -16.80 4.90 -0.29
C ARG A 96 -16.13 5.64 0.88
N ALA A 97 -14.90 5.28 1.24
CA ALA A 97 -14.16 5.96 2.30
C ALA A 97 -13.89 7.44 1.97
N LEU A 98 -13.47 7.72 0.73
CA LEU A 98 -13.25 9.09 0.28
C LEU A 98 -14.54 9.91 0.25
N SER A 99 -15.70 9.31 -0.07
CA SER A 99 -16.97 10.05 -0.07
C SER A 99 -17.41 10.53 1.32
N ALA A 100 -16.95 9.88 2.38
CA ALA A 100 -17.22 10.31 3.76
C ALA A 100 -16.33 11.49 4.21
N LEU A 101 -15.34 11.90 3.40
CA LEU A 101 -14.38 12.96 3.74
C LEU A 101 -14.67 14.26 2.97
N SER A 102 -14.48 15.40 3.62
CA SER A 102 -14.45 16.70 2.96
C SER A 102 -13.25 16.85 2.02
N LEU A 103 -13.28 17.85 1.13
CA LEU A 103 -12.15 18.13 0.23
C LEU A 103 -10.85 18.42 0.99
N GLY A 104 -10.94 19.19 2.09
CA GLY A 104 -9.78 19.47 2.93
C GLY A 104 -9.20 18.22 3.58
N GLN A 105 -10.06 17.34 4.09
CA GLN A 105 -9.66 16.07 4.68
C GLN A 105 -9.03 15.13 3.63
N ARG A 106 -9.58 15.07 2.40
CA ARG A 106 -8.99 14.28 1.31
C ARG A 106 -7.61 14.78 0.92
N LYS A 107 -7.42 16.10 0.81
CA LYS A 107 -6.09 16.68 0.55
C LYS A 107 -5.12 16.32 1.65
N ARG A 108 -5.52 16.48 2.93
CA ARG A 108 -4.66 16.10 4.06
C ARG A 108 -4.37 14.60 4.11
N LEU A 109 -5.34 13.76 3.79
CA LEU A 109 -5.16 12.32 3.69
C LEU A 109 -4.08 11.96 2.66
N GLN A 110 -4.05 12.59 1.49
CA GLN A 110 -3.00 12.37 0.48
C GLN A 110 -1.60 12.70 1.00
N GLU A 111 -1.47 13.79 1.78
CA GLU A 111 -0.21 14.15 2.42
C GLU A 111 0.21 13.11 3.47
N VAL A 112 -0.73 12.68 4.31
CA VAL A 112 -0.52 11.65 5.34
C VAL A 112 -0.12 10.31 4.71
N GLU A 113 -0.82 9.89 3.65
CA GLU A 113 -0.46 8.69 2.88
C GLU A 113 0.96 8.79 2.32
N HIS A 114 1.32 9.96 1.79
CA HIS A 114 2.65 10.19 1.25
C HIS A 114 3.72 9.98 2.33
N GLN A 115 3.47 10.42 3.56
CA GLN A 115 4.39 10.21 4.70
C GLN A 115 4.45 8.74 5.13
N ILE A 116 3.30 8.05 5.22
CA ILE A 116 3.23 6.66 5.67
C ILE A 116 3.82 5.68 4.64
N LEU A 117 3.50 5.89 3.37
CA LEU A 117 3.98 5.03 2.27
C LEU A 117 5.42 5.37 1.86
N GLY A 118 5.85 6.62 2.10
CA GLY A 118 7.21 7.07 1.86
C GLY A 118 7.65 6.82 0.41
N ALA A 119 8.87 6.35 0.22
CA ALA A 119 9.47 6.16 -1.10
C ALA A 119 8.65 5.29 -2.06
N THR A 120 7.76 4.43 -1.58
CA THR A 120 6.90 3.60 -2.46
C THR A 120 5.89 4.44 -3.26
N LYS A 121 5.58 5.66 -2.82
CA LYS A 121 4.78 6.61 -3.61
C LYS A 121 5.46 7.01 -4.93
N LEU A 122 6.76 6.77 -5.11
CA LEU A 122 7.46 6.96 -6.38
C LEU A 122 6.99 5.99 -7.48
N TYR A 123 6.25 4.94 -7.14
CA TYR A 123 5.61 4.07 -8.14
C TYR A 123 4.38 4.70 -8.78
N SER A 124 3.79 5.72 -8.14
CA SER A 124 2.60 6.41 -8.67
C SER A 124 2.97 7.35 -9.83
N PRO A 125 2.36 7.19 -11.02
CA PRO A 125 2.56 8.10 -12.16
C PRO A 125 2.25 9.56 -11.80
N ALA A 126 1.24 9.79 -10.96
CA ALA A 126 0.86 11.12 -10.51
C ALA A 126 1.98 11.80 -9.70
N VAL A 127 2.66 11.05 -8.82
CA VAL A 127 3.82 11.55 -8.05
C VAL A 127 5.01 11.78 -8.99
N GLN A 128 5.27 10.84 -9.89
CA GLN A 128 6.34 10.95 -10.89
C GLN A 128 6.21 12.22 -11.73
N GLY A 129 4.98 12.54 -12.17
CA GLY A 129 4.68 13.77 -12.90
C GLY A 129 4.92 15.03 -12.07
N LYS A 130 4.46 15.04 -10.79
CA LYS A 130 4.62 16.18 -9.88
C LYS A 130 6.07 16.57 -9.63
N ILE A 131 6.99 15.61 -9.62
CA ILE A 131 8.43 15.83 -9.40
C ILE A 131 9.25 15.78 -10.68
N ALA A 132 8.58 15.77 -11.84
CA ALA A 132 9.17 15.81 -13.18
C ALA A 132 10.27 14.74 -13.39
N LEU A 133 9.96 13.47 -13.13
CA LEU A 133 10.89 12.36 -13.40
C LEU A 133 11.12 12.20 -14.90
N THR A 134 12.39 12.02 -15.29
CA THR A 134 12.75 11.63 -16.65
C THR A 134 12.34 10.17 -16.91
N ASP A 135 12.22 9.80 -18.19
CA ASP A 135 11.87 8.42 -18.55
C ASP A 135 12.94 7.41 -18.11
N LYS A 136 14.21 7.79 -18.12
CA LYS A 136 15.30 6.99 -17.56
C LYS A 136 15.12 6.72 -16.05
N GLN A 137 14.68 7.72 -15.29
CA GLN A 137 14.38 7.58 -13.86
C GLN A 137 13.14 6.71 -13.63
N LYS A 138 12.08 6.89 -14.42
CA LYS A 138 10.88 6.04 -14.36
C LYS A 138 11.21 4.57 -14.62
N GLN A 139 12.03 4.29 -15.63
CA GLN A 139 12.51 2.93 -15.93
C GLN A 139 13.33 2.35 -14.77
N ALA A 140 14.23 3.13 -14.17
CA ALA A 140 15.00 2.70 -13.02
C ALA A 140 14.11 2.39 -11.80
N ILE A 141 13.09 3.22 -11.54
CA ILE A 141 12.11 3.00 -10.47
C ILE A 141 11.31 1.73 -10.73
N GLU A 142 10.87 1.50 -11.96
CA GLU A 142 10.16 0.28 -12.33
C GLU A 142 11.02 -0.97 -12.17
N ALA A 143 12.29 -0.92 -12.57
CA ALA A 143 13.22 -2.02 -12.33
C ALA A 143 13.41 -2.34 -10.84
N ILE A 144 13.44 -1.31 -9.97
CA ILE A 144 13.48 -1.50 -8.51
C ILE A 144 12.19 -2.15 -8.02
N ARG A 145 11.02 -1.74 -8.55
CA ARG A 145 9.72 -2.32 -8.22
C ARG A 145 9.69 -3.81 -8.56
N LEU A 146 10.04 -4.18 -9.78
CA LEU A 146 10.04 -5.58 -10.26
C LEU A 146 10.98 -6.46 -9.44
N LYS A 147 12.20 -5.98 -9.13
CA LYS A 147 13.13 -6.69 -8.23
C LYS A 147 12.53 -6.85 -6.82
N GLY A 148 11.76 -5.87 -6.35
CA GLY A 148 11.05 -5.95 -5.08
C GLY A 148 9.99 -7.04 -5.08
N LEU A 149 9.16 -7.10 -6.11
CA LEU A 149 8.10 -8.10 -6.27
C LEU A 149 8.68 -9.52 -6.35
N ALA A 150 9.73 -9.72 -7.16
CA ALA A 150 10.41 -11.02 -7.27
C ALA A 150 10.97 -11.48 -5.90
N TYR A 151 11.55 -10.56 -5.12
CA TYR A 151 12.04 -10.88 -3.77
C TYR A 151 10.91 -11.28 -2.83
N VAL A 152 9.79 -10.53 -2.82
CA VAL A 152 8.61 -10.85 -2.00
C VAL A 152 8.06 -12.22 -2.37
N GLY A 153 7.95 -12.52 -3.67
CA GLY A 153 7.53 -13.85 -4.15
C GLY A 153 8.43 -14.97 -3.64
N LYS A 154 9.76 -14.79 -3.73
CA LYS A 154 10.73 -15.76 -3.20
C LYS A 154 10.57 -16.00 -1.70
N VAL A 155 10.45 -14.92 -0.91
CA VAL A 155 10.30 -15.02 0.57
C VAL A 155 8.98 -15.67 0.95
N ASN A 156 7.89 -15.39 0.22
CA ASN A 156 6.61 -16.03 0.46
C ASN A 156 6.66 -17.54 0.16
N HIS A 157 7.28 -17.92 -0.95
CA HIS A 157 7.47 -19.34 -1.31
C HIS A 157 8.30 -20.10 -0.25
N GLN A 158 9.40 -19.51 0.22
CA GLN A 158 10.19 -20.09 1.32
C GLN A 158 9.37 -20.28 2.60
N PHE A 159 8.45 -19.34 2.89
CA PHE A 159 7.56 -19.46 4.04
C PHE A 159 6.49 -20.56 3.82
N GLU A 160 5.87 -20.61 2.64
CA GLU A 160 4.88 -21.64 2.27
C GLU A 160 5.47 -23.06 2.31
N ASP A 161 6.75 -23.21 1.92
CA ASP A 161 7.49 -24.47 1.98
C ASP A 161 8.00 -24.81 3.40
N GLY A 162 7.74 -23.98 4.39
CA GLY A 162 8.22 -24.19 5.76
C GLY A 162 9.73 -24.00 5.95
N GLN A 163 10.43 -23.40 4.97
CA GLN A 163 11.88 -23.17 5.02
C GLN A 163 12.27 -22.02 5.96
N ILE A 164 11.35 -21.08 6.20
CA ILE A 164 11.54 -19.94 7.11
C ILE A 164 10.34 -19.78 8.04
N SER A 165 10.58 -19.26 9.24
CA SER A 165 9.52 -18.94 10.18
C SER A 165 8.72 -17.70 9.78
N PHE A 166 7.54 -17.50 10.39
CA PHE A 166 6.76 -16.26 10.20
C PHE A 166 7.55 -15.02 10.64
N GLN A 167 8.35 -15.11 11.69
CA GLN A 167 9.18 -14.00 12.19
C GLN A 167 10.30 -13.65 11.20
N ASP A 168 10.97 -14.67 10.65
CA ASP A 168 12.01 -14.48 9.62
C ASP A 168 11.41 -13.82 8.38
N ARG A 169 10.24 -14.29 7.93
CA ARG A 169 9.53 -13.68 6.81
C ARG A 169 9.26 -12.19 7.04
N LEU A 170 8.74 -11.83 8.23
CA LEU A 170 8.49 -10.41 8.56
C LEU A 170 9.78 -9.60 8.58
N GLY A 171 10.86 -10.15 9.15
CA GLY A 171 12.18 -9.51 9.19
C GLY A 171 12.74 -9.26 7.78
N LEU A 172 12.70 -10.27 6.92
CA LEU A 172 13.17 -10.20 5.54
C LEU A 172 12.39 -9.15 4.72
N LEU A 173 11.06 -9.14 4.82
CA LEU A 173 10.22 -8.18 4.11
C LEU A 173 10.43 -6.74 4.61
N ARG A 174 10.60 -6.55 5.92
CA ARG A 174 10.93 -5.25 6.52
C ARG A 174 12.28 -4.72 6.03
N SER A 175 13.33 -5.56 6.08
CA SER A 175 14.67 -5.20 5.61
C SER A 175 14.66 -4.85 4.12
N ARG A 176 13.91 -5.62 3.32
CA ARG A 176 13.73 -5.34 1.90
C ARG A 176 13.07 -3.99 1.66
N ARG A 177 12.01 -3.66 2.41
CA ARG A 177 11.32 -2.36 2.29
C ARG A 177 12.26 -1.19 2.54
N ILE A 178 13.13 -1.29 3.56
CA ILE A 178 14.10 -0.24 3.90
C ILE A 178 15.12 -0.08 2.76
N SER A 179 15.73 -1.18 2.31
CA SER A 179 16.73 -1.15 1.22
C SER A 179 16.15 -0.65 -0.09
N GLN A 180 14.90 -1.02 -0.39
CA GLN A 180 14.18 -0.56 -1.57
C GLN A 180 13.89 0.94 -1.50
N GLY A 181 13.47 1.46 -0.35
CA GLY A 181 13.27 2.90 -0.13
C GLY A 181 14.55 3.70 -0.36
N THR A 182 15.67 3.22 0.15
CA THR A 182 16.99 3.81 -0.09
C THR A 182 17.37 3.81 -1.57
N ALA A 183 17.12 2.69 -2.28
CA ALA A 183 17.40 2.58 -3.72
C ALA A 183 16.55 3.55 -4.52
N LEU A 184 15.26 3.69 -4.20
CA LEU A 184 14.35 4.63 -4.84
C LEU A 184 14.81 6.08 -4.68
N PHE A 185 15.21 6.49 -3.48
CA PHE A 185 15.71 7.85 -3.26
C PHE A 185 17.03 8.15 -3.99
N LYS A 186 17.88 7.13 -4.24
CA LYS A 186 19.12 7.30 -5.02
C LYS A 186 18.85 7.63 -6.49
N VAL A 187 17.70 7.29 -7.03
CA VAL A 187 17.32 7.63 -8.41
C VAL A 187 17.04 9.13 -8.58
N LEU A 188 16.64 9.81 -7.50
CA LEU A 188 16.22 11.20 -7.51
C LEU A 188 17.41 12.15 -7.42
N THR A 189 17.37 13.27 -8.17
CA THR A 189 18.24 14.42 -7.92
C THR A 189 17.93 15.06 -6.56
N PRO A 190 18.83 15.87 -5.98
CA PRO A 190 18.54 16.58 -4.74
C PRO A 190 17.27 17.43 -4.81
N ALA A 191 17.05 18.16 -5.92
CA ALA A 191 15.85 18.97 -6.14
C ALA A 191 14.56 18.12 -6.19
N GLN A 192 14.58 16.99 -6.92
CA GLN A 192 13.46 16.08 -6.97
C GLN A 192 13.16 15.43 -5.62
N ARG A 193 14.19 15.11 -4.84
CA ARG A 193 14.03 14.59 -3.49
C ARG A 193 13.36 15.62 -2.57
N SER A 194 13.77 16.86 -2.61
CA SER A 194 13.13 17.95 -1.87
C SER A 194 11.68 18.14 -2.29
N ALA A 195 11.40 18.17 -3.60
CA ALA A 195 10.05 18.27 -4.13
C ALA A 195 9.18 17.06 -3.69
N PHE A 196 9.74 15.84 -3.73
CA PHE A 196 9.05 14.65 -3.26
C PHE A 196 8.69 14.74 -1.78
N LEU A 197 9.62 15.15 -0.91
CA LEU A 197 9.36 15.30 0.51
C LEU A 197 8.30 16.36 0.81
N ALA A 198 8.29 17.46 0.03
CA ALA A 198 7.29 18.53 0.15
C ALA A 198 5.86 18.06 -0.15
N LEU A 199 5.67 16.99 -0.95
CA LEU A 199 4.33 16.41 -1.20
C LEU A 199 3.68 15.82 0.06
N GLY A 200 4.47 15.50 1.08
CA GLY A 200 3.97 15.05 2.38
C GLY A 200 3.32 16.15 3.22
N GLY A 201 3.47 17.40 2.83
CA GLY A 201 2.91 18.55 3.55
C GLY A 201 3.42 18.63 4.99
N ARG A 202 2.55 19.11 5.90
CA ARG A 202 2.88 19.20 7.32
C ARG A 202 3.14 17.80 7.91
N LYS A 203 4.20 17.68 8.70
CA LYS A 203 4.56 16.40 9.34
C LYS A 203 3.42 15.86 10.20
N LEU A 204 3.12 14.57 10.06
CA LEU A 204 2.16 13.88 10.90
C LEU A 204 2.69 13.83 12.34
N ALA A 205 1.90 14.26 13.31
CA ALA A 205 2.18 14.07 14.73
C ALA A 205 1.84 12.61 15.09
N ILE A 206 2.85 11.83 15.45
CA ILE A 206 2.73 10.43 15.88
C ILE A 206 3.04 10.37 17.36
#